data_4c9e7647b305c46eba4c59f44650315c
#
_entry.id   4c9e7647b305c46eba4c59f44650315c
#
_cell.length_a   1.000
_cell.length_b   1.000
_cell.length_c   1.000
_cell.angle_alpha   90.00
_cell.angle_beta   90.00
_cell.angle_gamma   90.00
#
_symmetry.space_group_name_H-M   'P 1'
#
loop_
_entity.id
_entity.type
_entity.pdbx_description
1 polymer ?
#
loop_
_entity_poly.entity_id
_entity_poly.type
_entity_poly.pdbx_seq_one_letter_code
_entity_poly.pdbx_strand_id
1 'polypeptide(L)'
;MEELHRLRGGEFLTMKDYIDDLRVQNPLAMEETLEHMLMRSLSRNDLVIMDDLSLVYQVVCGCGYGDSYPRAKFVEAILTSMASHVLSTKKTIVFGVGGTIPSPIWNRSYCSTIGKFSAEDYRFILESYLGDKATDLDFKKIYRFAPKLNAHQLKGAALWLRETEDLDTEKLIEYMRSQRMGSNVDLEEVEAVELSSLRGVNDIIESLEANIIIPLERDDLATEFDIKPKRGVLLAGPPGTGKTTIGRALAHRLRSKFFLIDGTFISGSRDFYAKVQRVFESAKNNAPAIIFIDDSDVIFENKDDFGLYRYLLTMLDGLESESNKRVCIMMTTMDVSSVPPALVRSGRIELWLETNFPDESARFEILRDHTHRLPSELRQFDARRAAEESDGLTGADLKRLIEDAKILYAFDRAKSRTPGETYSYFEKAMATIRSNREKYEQAEHRAKAKVHAANPFAFMAERYAHSAADDDDFPTTG
;
A
#
# COMPACT_ATOMS: atom_id res chain seq x y z
N MET A 1 -21.21 18.88 10.06
CA MET A 1 -21.96 20.05 9.56
C MET A 1 -23.47 19.82 9.70
N GLU A 2 -24.04 18.70 9.30
CA GLU A 2 -25.47 18.34 9.48
C GLU A 2 -25.95 18.53 10.94
N GLU A 3 -25.16 18.06 11.91
CA GLU A 3 -25.51 18.16 13.33
C GLU A 3 -25.49 19.62 13.83
N LEU A 4 -24.55 20.43 13.35
CA LEU A 4 -24.51 21.86 13.66
C LEU A 4 -25.76 22.55 13.12
N HIS A 5 -26.18 22.24 11.89
CA HIS A 5 -27.42 22.73 11.30
C HIS A 5 -28.65 22.30 12.14
N ARG A 6 -28.71 21.04 12.54
CA ARG A 6 -29.80 20.54 13.39
C ARG A 6 -29.92 21.28 14.73
N LEU A 7 -28.77 21.64 15.34
CA LEU A 7 -28.72 22.29 16.64
C LEU A 7 -28.94 23.82 16.56
N ARG A 8 -28.49 24.47 15.50
CA ARG A 8 -28.44 25.92 15.41
C ARG A 8 -29.39 26.52 14.36
N GLY A 9 -29.99 25.67 13.52
CA GLY A 9 -30.77 26.11 12.36
C GLY A 9 -29.91 26.78 11.28
N GLY A 10 -30.45 27.75 10.59
CA GLY A 10 -29.82 28.42 9.46
C GLY A 10 -30.04 27.68 8.13
N GLU A 11 -29.33 28.05 7.11
CA GLU A 11 -29.38 27.39 5.78
C GLU A 11 -28.15 26.47 5.62
N PHE A 12 -28.40 25.23 5.21
CA PHE A 12 -27.35 24.25 4.98
C PHE A 12 -27.17 24.04 3.47
N LEU A 13 -26.02 24.42 2.96
CA LEU A 13 -25.64 24.33 1.56
C LEU A 13 -24.71 23.14 1.32
N THR A 14 -25.00 22.38 0.27
CA THR A 14 -24.24 21.22 -0.16
C THR A 14 -23.66 21.41 -1.55
N MET A 15 -22.76 20.52 -1.97
CA MET A 15 -22.29 20.47 -3.36
C MET A 15 -23.44 20.32 -4.37
N LYS A 16 -24.53 19.67 -3.99
CA LYS A 16 -25.70 19.55 -4.85
C LYS A 16 -26.32 20.92 -5.13
N ASP A 17 -26.50 21.75 -4.11
CA ASP A 17 -27.05 23.08 -4.26
C ASP A 17 -26.20 23.96 -5.16
N TYR A 18 -24.87 23.87 -5.00
CA TYR A 18 -23.93 24.56 -5.88
C TYR A 18 -24.00 24.08 -7.34
N ILE A 19 -24.08 22.78 -7.56
CA ILE A 19 -24.21 22.20 -8.92
C ILE A 19 -25.55 22.58 -9.56
N ASP A 20 -26.63 22.60 -8.79
CA ASP A 20 -27.96 22.97 -9.29
C ASP A 20 -28.01 24.47 -9.66
N ASP A 21 -27.41 25.33 -8.86
CA ASP A 21 -27.24 26.76 -9.21
C ASP A 21 -26.34 26.95 -10.44
N LEU A 22 -25.26 26.17 -10.57
CA LEU A 22 -24.34 26.25 -11.71
C LEU A 22 -25.01 25.83 -13.03
N ARG A 23 -25.96 24.88 -12.97
CA ARG A 23 -26.74 24.45 -14.16
C ARG A 23 -27.69 25.53 -14.68
N VAL A 24 -28.15 26.37 -13.81
CA VAL A 24 -29.07 27.47 -14.17
C VAL A 24 -28.29 28.68 -14.72
N GLN A 25 -27.06 28.86 -14.29
CA GLN A 25 -26.16 29.90 -14.74
C GLN A 25 -25.22 29.42 -15.86
N ASN A 26 -24.23 30.23 -16.19
CA ASN A 26 -23.19 29.80 -17.13
C ASN A 26 -22.26 28.76 -16.43
N PRO A 27 -22.13 27.53 -16.96
CA PRO A 27 -21.28 26.51 -16.36
C PRO A 27 -19.80 26.89 -16.18
N LEU A 28 -19.34 27.95 -16.86
CA LEU A 28 -17.97 28.48 -16.73
C LEU A 28 -17.85 29.56 -15.63
N ALA A 29 -18.97 30.07 -15.13
CA ALA A 29 -19.02 31.11 -14.06
C ALA A 29 -19.06 30.45 -12.66
N MET A 30 -18.11 29.55 -12.38
CA MET A 30 -18.09 28.79 -11.14
C MET A 30 -17.91 29.67 -9.91
N GLU A 31 -17.00 30.65 -9.99
CA GLU A 31 -16.68 31.54 -8.91
C GLU A 31 -17.85 32.49 -8.61
N GLU A 32 -18.45 33.05 -9.65
CA GLU A 32 -19.61 33.95 -9.54
C GLU A 32 -20.83 33.20 -8.99
N THR A 33 -21.02 31.94 -9.39
CA THR A 33 -22.08 31.08 -8.86
C THR A 33 -21.92 30.86 -7.36
N LEU A 34 -20.70 30.61 -6.89
CA LEU A 34 -20.39 30.46 -5.48
C LEU A 34 -20.73 31.75 -4.71
N GLU A 35 -20.26 32.91 -5.20
CA GLU A 35 -20.55 34.21 -4.58
C GLU A 35 -22.05 34.44 -4.51
N HIS A 36 -22.75 34.29 -5.63
CA HIS A 36 -24.19 34.54 -5.72
C HIS A 36 -25.00 33.61 -4.81
N MET A 37 -24.66 32.34 -4.75
CA MET A 37 -25.30 31.38 -3.85
C MET A 37 -25.12 31.78 -2.38
N LEU A 38 -23.90 32.07 -1.95
CA LEU A 38 -23.60 32.48 -0.59
C LEU A 38 -24.28 33.82 -0.23
N MET A 39 -24.21 34.81 -1.09
CA MET A 39 -24.84 36.10 -0.86
C MET A 39 -26.37 36.00 -0.80
N ARG A 40 -26.98 35.19 -1.67
CA ARG A 40 -28.43 34.93 -1.65
C ARG A 40 -28.85 34.28 -0.34
N SER A 41 -28.11 33.29 0.12
CA SER A 41 -28.38 32.58 1.37
C SER A 41 -28.19 33.50 2.58
N LEU A 42 -27.14 34.31 2.62
CA LEU A 42 -26.92 35.31 3.67
C LEU A 42 -27.97 36.44 3.68
N SER A 43 -28.56 36.76 2.54
CA SER A 43 -29.62 37.75 2.53
C SER A 43 -30.85 37.30 3.30
N ARG A 44 -31.10 36.00 3.38
CA ARG A 44 -32.27 35.38 3.97
C ARG A 44 -32.04 34.82 5.37
N ASN A 45 -30.80 34.48 5.71
CA ASN A 45 -30.45 33.80 6.95
C ASN A 45 -29.31 34.52 7.66
N ASP A 46 -29.28 34.41 9.00
CA ASP A 46 -28.19 34.91 9.83
C ASP A 46 -27.05 33.91 9.96
N LEU A 47 -27.34 32.62 9.75
CA LEU A 47 -26.39 31.54 9.75
C LEU A 47 -26.48 30.77 8.43
N VAL A 48 -25.36 30.65 7.73
CA VAL A 48 -25.19 29.78 6.55
C VAL A 48 -24.10 28.79 6.84
N ILE A 49 -24.37 27.51 6.61
CA ILE A 49 -23.46 26.41 6.77
C ILE A 49 -23.22 25.79 5.40
N MET A 50 -22.00 25.82 4.92
CA MET A 50 -21.62 25.20 3.64
C MET A 50 -20.62 24.08 3.90
N ASP A 51 -20.98 22.87 3.48
CA ASP A 51 -20.07 21.71 3.52
C ASP A 51 -19.27 21.59 2.21
N ASP A 52 -18.18 20.83 2.26
CA ASP A 52 -17.34 20.49 1.11
C ASP A 52 -16.75 21.69 0.33
N LEU A 53 -16.52 22.83 0.98
CA LEU A 53 -15.88 23.98 0.31
C LEU A 53 -14.56 23.61 -0.38
N SER A 54 -13.83 22.66 0.15
CA SER A 54 -12.59 22.14 -0.46
C SER A 54 -12.80 21.56 -1.85
N LEU A 55 -13.94 20.91 -2.12
CA LEU A 55 -14.26 20.38 -3.45
C LEU A 55 -14.53 21.51 -4.45
N VAL A 56 -15.28 22.54 -4.04
CA VAL A 56 -15.50 23.72 -4.89
C VAL A 56 -14.17 24.40 -5.21
N TYR A 57 -13.34 24.58 -4.19
CA TYR A 57 -12.02 25.18 -4.36
C TYR A 57 -11.13 24.36 -5.29
N GLN A 58 -11.10 23.03 -5.17
CA GLN A 58 -10.34 22.15 -6.04
C GLN A 58 -10.85 22.14 -7.48
N VAL A 59 -12.17 22.15 -7.70
CA VAL A 59 -12.75 22.20 -9.05
C VAL A 59 -12.37 23.49 -9.76
N VAL A 60 -12.42 24.61 -9.07
CA VAL A 60 -12.10 25.93 -9.64
C VAL A 60 -10.58 26.12 -9.81
N CYS A 61 -9.77 25.61 -8.87
CA CYS A 61 -8.31 25.81 -8.86
C CYS A 61 -7.56 24.61 -9.48
N GLY A 62 -8.21 23.46 -9.62
CA GLY A 62 -7.60 22.14 -9.89
C GLY A 62 -7.31 21.79 -11.33
N CYS A 63 -7.31 22.74 -12.27
CA CYS A 63 -6.82 22.50 -13.63
C CYS A 63 -5.28 22.47 -13.67
N GLY A 64 -4.68 21.58 -12.96
CA GLY A 64 -3.47 20.77 -13.18
C GLY A 64 -2.15 21.42 -13.61
N TYR A 65 -2.00 22.72 -13.64
CA TYR A 65 -0.74 23.37 -13.98
C TYR A 65 -0.42 24.52 -13.03
N GLY A 66 0.34 24.22 -11.98
CA GLY A 66 1.10 25.18 -11.17
C GLY A 66 0.30 26.32 -10.52
N ASP A 67 0.89 26.92 -9.51
CA ASP A 67 0.37 28.07 -8.72
C ASP A 67 0.03 29.36 -9.52
N SER A 68 -0.05 29.26 -10.84
CA SER A 68 -0.18 30.42 -11.75
C SER A 68 -1.57 30.57 -12.38
N TYR A 69 -2.60 29.81 -11.94
CA TYR A 69 -3.91 29.95 -12.57
C TYR A 69 -4.68 31.14 -11.98
N PRO A 70 -5.05 32.14 -12.80
CA PRO A 70 -5.71 33.35 -12.31
C PRO A 70 -7.01 33.11 -11.52
N ARG A 71 -7.75 32.02 -11.82
CA ARG A 71 -9.02 31.68 -11.17
C ARG A 71 -8.91 31.39 -9.67
N ALA A 72 -7.81 30.77 -9.20
CA ALA A 72 -7.59 30.56 -7.78
C ALA A 72 -7.64 31.87 -7.00
N LYS A 73 -7.07 32.94 -7.57
CA LYS A 73 -7.09 34.30 -6.97
C LYS A 73 -8.46 34.93 -6.95
N PHE A 74 -9.33 34.63 -7.92
CA PHE A 74 -10.71 35.08 -7.91
C PHE A 74 -11.51 34.47 -6.76
N VAL A 75 -11.38 33.15 -6.52
CA VAL A 75 -12.03 32.50 -5.37
C VAL A 75 -11.53 33.12 -4.06
N GLU A 76 -10.23 33.38 -3.93
CA GLU A 76 -9.66 34.04 -2.76
C GLU A 76 -10.21 35.45 -2.57
N ALA A 77 -10.41 36.23 -3.66
CA ALA A 77 -11.00 37.53 -3.62
C ALA A 77 -12.48 37.50 -3.15
N ILE A 78 -13.26 36.54 -3.68
CA ILE A 78 -14.64 36.27 -3.27
C ILE A 78 -14.72 35.93 -1.80
N LEU A 79 -13.92 34.97 -1.33
CA LEU A 79 -13.89 34.58 0.09
C LEU A 79 -13.45 35.73 1.00
N THR A 80 -12.56 36.62 0.52
CA THR A 80 -12.16 37.83 1.23
C THR A 80 -13.32 38.82 1.32
N SER A 81 -14.05 39.06 0.21
CA SER A 81 -15.24 39.91 0.15
C SER A 81 -16.33 39.40 1.08
N MET A 82 -16.58 38.08 1.04
CA MET A 82 -17.55 37.42 1.92
C MET A 82 -17.21 37.61 3.41
N ALA A 83 -15.94 37.40 3.79
CA ALA A 83 -15.52 37.60 5.17
C ALA A 83 -15.77 39.04 5.65
N SER A 84 -15.52 40.03 4.79
CA SER A 84 -15.80 41.43 5.09
C SER A 84 -17.30 41.70 5.21
N HIS A 85 -18.11 41.13 4.32
CA HIS A 85 -19.58 41.27 4.35
C HIS A 85 -20.17 40.68 5.64
N VAL A 86 -19.75 39.49 6.01
CA VAL A 86 -20.21 38.80 7.22
C VAL A 86 -19.89 39.61 8.47
N LEU A 87 -18.66 40.15 8.57
CA LEU A 87 -18.27 40.99 9.69
C LEU A 87 -19.10 42.26 9.79
N SER A 88 -19.40 42.93 8.65
CA SER A 88 -20.17 44.15 8.63
C SER A 88 -21.66 43.96 8.95
N THR A 89 -22.21 42.80 8.60
CA THR A 89 -23.63 42.47 8.77
C THR A 89 -23.95 41.69 10.03
N LYS A 90 -22.94 41.31 10.82
CA LYS A 90 -23.05 40.44 12.02
C LYS A 90 -23.68 39.07 11.73
N LYS A 91 -23.54 38.58 10.51
CA LYS A 91 -23.97 37.27 10.09
C LYS A 91 -22.86 36.24 10.30
N THR A 92 -23.16 34.98 10.15
CA THR A 92 -22.21 33.90 10.35
C THR A 92 -22.20 32.96 9.16
N ILE A 93 -21.01 32.62 8.65
CA ILE A 93 -20.82 31.50 7.74
C ILE A 93 -19.93 30.48 8.43
N VAL A 94 -20.30 29.24 8.30
CA VAL A 94 -19.48 28.07 8.74
C VAL A 94 -19.16 27.22 7.54
N PHE A 95 -17.87 27.02 7.28
CA PHE A 95 -17.41 26.18 6.18
C PHE A 95 -16.92 24.83 6.69
N GLY A 96 -17.38 23.73 6.07
CA GLY A 96 -16.75 22.42 6.15
C GLY A 96 -15.63 22.35 5.12
N VAL A 97 -14.39 22.09 5.57
CA VAL A 97 -13.22 22.03 4.70
C VAL A 97 -12.48 20.72 4.96
N GLY A 98 -12.35 19.88 3.93
CA GLY A 98 -11.50 18.70 3.95
C GLY A 98 -10.13 19.03 3.34
N GLY A 99 -9.06 19.00 4.13
CA GLY A 99 -7.70 19.30 3.65
C GLY A 99 -7.25 20.75 3.89
N THR A 100 -6.68 21.38 2.87
CA THR A 100 -6.11 22.74 3.01
C THR A 100 -7.18 23.79 3.05
N ILE A 101 -7.16 24.62 4.09
CA ILE A 101 -8.06 25.77 4.24
C ILE A 101 -7.55 26.92 3.38
N PRO A 102 -8.39 27.54 2.53
CA PRO A 102 -8.01 28.73 1.76
C PRO A 102 -7.48 29.86 2.65
N SER A 103 -6.40 30.53 2.22
CA SER A 103 -5.73 31.58 3.00
C SER A 103 -6.67 32.68 3.49
N PRO A 104 -7.66 33.19 2.71
CA PRO A 104 -8.59 34.20 3.18
C PRO A 104 -9.43 33.77 4.37
N ILE A 105 -9.83 32.48 4.42
CA ILE A 105 -10.57 31.91 5.54
C ILE A 105 -9.66 31.73 6.73
N TRP A 106 -8.49 31.09 6.54
CA TRP A 106 -7.52 30.86 7.60
C TRP A 106 -7.16 32.13 8.35
N ASN A 107 -6.90 33.21 7.62
CA ASN A 107 -6.43 34.47 8.19
C ASN A 107 -7.54 35.34 8.81
N ARG A 108 -8.83 35.08 8.53
CA ARG A 108 -9.95 35.96 8.92
C ARG A 108 -11.06 35.27 9.70
N SER A 109 -10.93 33.98 9.99
CA SER A 109 -11.95 33.22 10.68
C SER A 109 -11.39 32.43 11.86
N TYR A 110 -12.28 31.99 12.73
CA TYR A 110 -11.95 30.99 13.73
C TYR A 110 -11.95 29.61 13.05
N CYS A 111 -10.82 28.92 13.11
CA CYS A 111 -10.66 27.57 12.55
C CYS A 111 -10.55 26.56 13.68
N SER A 112 -11.40 25.54 13.65
CA SER A 112 -11.34 24.39 14.53
C SER A 112 -11.14 23.12 13.71
N THR A 113 -10.19 22.30 14.09
CA THR A 113 -9.92 21.03 13.42
C THR A 113 -10.56 19.90 14.20
N ILE A 114 -11.40 19.10 13.54
CA ILE A 114 -11.84 17.83 14.07
C ILE A 114 -10.63 16.91 13.92
N GLY A 115 -9.97 16.62 15.03
CA GLY A 115 -8.77 15.80 15.09
C GLY A 115 -9.04 14.32 14.86
N LYS A 116 -8.12 13.49 15.33
CA LYS A 116 -8.28 12.03 15.29
C LYS A 116 -9.45 11.64 16.19
N PHE A 117 -10.33 10.81 15.65
CA PHE A 117 -11.34 10.16 16.47
C PHE A 117 -10.69 9.20 17.47
N SER A 118 -11.31 9.07 18.62
CA SER A 118 -11.05 8.04 19.63
C SER A 118 -12.04 6.88 19.50
N ALA A 119 -11.86 5.82 20.27
CA ALA A 119 -12.85 4.75 20.34
C ALA A 119 -14.22 5.25 20.86
N GLU A 120 -14.24 6.28 21.70
CA GLU A 120 -15.47 6.89 22.19
C GLU A 120 -16.19 7.72 21.11
N ASP A 121 -15.43 8.35 20.21
CA ASP A 121 -16.03 9.06 19.07
C ASP A 121 -16.66 8.07 18.07
N TYR A 122 -16.02 6.90 17.86
CA TYR A 122 -16.60 5.80 17.08
C TYR A 122 -17.91 5.31 17.71
N ARG A 123 -17.90 5.13 19.02
CA ARG A 123 -19.08 4.77 19.79
C ARG A 123 -20.19 5.78 19.55
N PHE A 124 -19.92 7.05 19.79
CA PHE A 124 -20.90 8.13 19.63
C PHE A 124 -21.51 8.15 18.21
N ILE A 125 -20.67 8.05 17.18
CA ILE A 125 -21.13 8.06 15.79
C ILE A 125 -21.96 6.81 15.49
N LEU A 126 -21.46 5.61 15.81
CA LEU A 126 -22.16 4.37 15.51
C LEU A 126 -23.47 4.24 16.28
N GLU A 127 -23.50 4.59 17.58
CA GLU A 127 -24.73 4.61 18.38
C GLU A 127 -25.79 5.57 17.81
N SER A 128 -25.38 6.74 17.30
CA SER A 128 -26.31 7.71 16.72
C SER A 128 -27.04 7.22 15.47
N TYR A 129 -26.48 6.24 14.74
CA TYR A 129 -27.08 5.68 13.51
C TYR A 129 -27.65 4.27 13.69
N LEU A 130 -27.08 3.45 14.58
CA LEU A 130 -27.50 2.06 14.82
C LEU A 130 -28.48 1.93 15.99
N GLY A 131 -28.53 2.92 16.89
CA GLY A 131 -29.36 2.86 18.10
C GLY A 131 -28.98 1.67 18.99
N ASP A 132 -29.99 0.93 19.47
CA ASP A 132 -29.80 -0.17 20.39
C ASP A 132 -28.91 -1.31 19.84
N LYS A 133 -28.82 -1.46 18.51
CA LYS A 133 -27.94 -2.46 17.88
C LYS A 133 -26.45 -2.22 18.12
N ALA A 134 -26.07 -1.03 18.55
CA ALA A 134 -24.69 -0.70 18.86
C ALA A 134 -24.26 -1.12 20.29
N THR A 135 -25.20 -1.52 21.14
CA THR A 135 -24.95 -1.76 22.57
C THR A 135 -23.93 -2.87 22.82
N ASP A 136 -23.94 -3.92 22.00
CA ASP A 136 -23.08 -5.10 22.15
C ASP A 136 -21.79 -5.03 21.34
N LEU A 137 -21.50 -3.85 20.71
CA LEU A 137 -20.31 -3.67 19.90
C LEU A 137 -19.08 -3.34 20.77
N ASP A 138 -17.95 -4.02 20.49
CA ASP A 138 -16.65 -3.67 21.06
C ASP A 138 -15.99 -2.54 20.26
N PHE A 139 -16.26 -1.30 20.66
CA PHE A 139 -15.72 -0.11 20.00
C PHE A 139 -14.20 -0.01 20.06
N LYS A 140 -13.57 -0.60 21.10
CA LYS A 140 -12.10 -0.65 21.16
C LYS A 140 -11.53 -1.58 20.10
N LYS A 141 -12.17 -2.71 19.87
CA LYS A 141 -11.77 -3.67 18.83
C LYS A 141 -12.01 -3.08 17.44
N ILE A 142 -13.16 -2.42 17.20
CA ILE A 142 -13.48 -1.73 15.95
C ILE A 142 -12.45 -0.63 15.67
N TYR A 143 -12.16 0.20 16.66
CA TYR A 143 -11.17 1.27 16.55
C TYR A 143 -9.76 0.73 16.27
N ARG A 144 -9.36 -0.36 16.91
CA ARG A 144 -8.06 -1.01 16.63
C ARG A 144 -7.97 -1.55 15.20
N PHE A 145 -9.09 -2.04 14.66
CA PHE A 145 -9.12 -2.55 13.30
C PHE A 145 -8.90 -1.44 12.27
N ALA A 146 -9.56 -0.31 12.41
CA ALA A 146 -9.47 0.82 11.51
C ALA A 146 -9.47 2.17 12.29
N PRO A 147 -8.33 2.61 12.86
CA PRO A 147 -8.26 3.70 13.83
C PRO A 147 -8.46 5.10 13.25
N LYS A 148 -8.67 5.22 11.92
CA LYS A 148 -8.78 6.53 11.26
C LYS A 148 -9.90 6.61 10.24
N LEU A 149 -10.96 5.87 10.45
CA LEU A 149 -12.17 6.12 9.68
C LEU A 149 -12.69 7.51 9.99
N ASN A 150 -13.12 8.20 8.94
CA ASN A 150 -13.82 9.46 9.09
C ASN A 150 -15.31 9.22 9.41
N ALA A 151 -16.01 10.28 9.80
CA ALA A 151 -17.42 10.21 10.17
C ALA A 151 -18.31 9.68 9.03
N HIS A 152 -17.98 9.99 7.76
CA HIS A 152 -18.74 9.49 6.61
C HIS A 152 -18.59 7.98 6.42
N GLN A 153 -17.40 7.45 6.62
CA GLN A 153 -17.15 6.02 6.53
C GLN A 153 -17.88 5.25 7.65
N LEU A 154 -17.83 5.78 8.87
CA LEU A 154 -18.56 5.21 10.02
C LEU A 154 -20.08 5.28 9.81
N LYS A 155 -20.59 6.45 9.36
CA LYS A 155 -21.99 6.62 8.99
C LYS A 155 -22.41 5.65 7.89
N GLY A 156 -21.60 5.53 6.83
CA GLY A 156 -21.86 4.59 5.73
C GLY A 156 -21.94 3.16 6.19
N ALA A 157 -20.99 2.72 7.03
CA ALA A 157 -21.01 1.38 7.62
C ALA A 157 -22.26 1.15 8.49
N ALA A 158 -22.59 2.12 9.34
CA ALA A 158 -23.78 2.02 10.19
C ALA A 158 -25.07 1.95 9.38
N LEU A 159 -25.25 2.80 8.36
CA LEU A 159 -26.44 2.81 7.53
C LEU A 159 -26.60 1.52 6.73
N TRP A 160 -25.50 0.96 6.20
CA TRP A 160 -25.53 -0.31 5.48
C TRP A 160 -25.93 -1.49 6.37
N LEU A 161 -25.38 -1.53 7.60
CA LEU A 161 -25.61 -2.62 8.55
C LEU A 161 -26.86 -2.43 9.40
N ARG A 162 -27.58 -1.32 9.25
CA ARG A 162 -28.77 -1.01 10.03
C ARG A 162 -29.85 -2.07 9.98
N GLU A 163 -30.04 -2.69 8.81
CA GLU A 163 -31.04 -3.73 8.57
C GLU A 163 -30.54 -5.15 8.91
N THR A 164 -29.24 -5.29 9.25
CA THR A 164 -28.65 -6.60 9.60
C THR A 164 -29.21 -7.09 10.93
N GLU A 165 -29.76 -8.30 10.94
CA GLU A 165 -30.16 -9.00 12.16
C GLU A 165 -28.90 -9.48 12.90
N ASP A 166 -28.94 -9.46 14.24
CA ASP A 166 -27.84 -9.90 15.11
C ASP A 166 -26.49 -9.28 14.74
N LEU A 167 -26.46 -7.94 14.61
CA LEU A 167 -25.24 -7.21 14.34
C LEU A 167 -24.27 -7.37 15.51
N ASP A 168 -23.08 -7.91 15.25
CA ASP A 168 -21.98 -8.04 16.18
C ASP A 168 -20.72 -7.31 15.70
N THR A 169 -19.70 -7.28 16.55
CA THR A 169 -18.42 -6.62 16.24
C THR A 169 -17.72 -7.23 15.02
N GLU A 170 -17.80 -8.55 14.83
CA GLU A 170 -17.13 -9.24 13.73
C GLU A 170 -17.79 -8.91 12.39
N LYS A 171 -19.12 -8.91 12.32
CA LYS A 171 -19.88 -8.52 11.11
C LYS A 171 -19.57 -7.09 10.70
N LEU A 172 -19.44 -6.17 11.66
CA LEU A 172 -19.04 -4.79 11.37
C LEU A 172 -17.60 -4.70 10.84
N ILE A 173 -16.68 -5.43 11.45
CA ILE A 173 -15.28 -5.49 11.00
C ILE A 173 -15.19 -6.15 9.62
N GLU A 174 -15.95 -7.20 9.36
CA GLU A 174 -16.02 -7.88 8.06
C GLU A 174 -16.54 -6.94 6.97
N TYR A 175 -17.60 -6.19 7.25
CA TYR A 175 -18.07 -5.15 6.34
C TYR A 175 -16.98 -4.09 6.08
N MET A 176 -16.34 -3.56 7.12
CA MET A 176 -15.25 -2.58 6.95
C MET A 176 -14.09 -3.16 6.13
N ARG A 177 -13.82 -4.44 6.25
CA ARG A 177 -12.82 -5.17 5.46
C ARG A 177 -13.23 -5.27 4.00
N SER A 178 -14.45 -5.69 3.72
CA SER A 178 -14.98 -5.78 2.34
C SER A 178 -14.96 -4.43 1.61
N GLN A 179 -15.11 -3.33 2.36
CA GLN A 179 -15.03 -1.96 1.82
C GLN A 179 -13.59 -1.40 1.77
N ARG A 180 -12.55 -2.22 2.03
CA ARG A 180 -11.13 -1.82 2.03
C ARG A 180 -10.83 -0.61 2.92
N MET A 181 -11.57 -0.46 4.01
CA MET A 181 -11.43 0.71 4.90
C MET A 181 -10.15 0.70 5.73
N GLY A 182 -9.42 -0.41 5.80
CA GLY A 182 -8.18 -0.55 6.57
C GLY A 182 -6.93 -0.75 5.73
N SER A 183 -7.03 -1.37 4.55
CA SER A 183 -5.90 -1.73 3.67
C SER A 183 -6.29 -1.54 2.21
N ASN A 184 -5.29 -1.37 1.32
CA ASN A 184 -5.50 -1.37 -0.13
C ASN A 184 -5.41 -2.77 -0.77
N VAL A 185 -5.23 -3.81 0.05
CA VAL A 185 -5.13 -5.20 -0.40
C VAL A 185 -6.47 -5.91 -0.20
N ASP A 186 -6.95 -6.56 -1.24
CA ASP A 186 -8.08 -7.47 -1.17
C ASP A 186 -7.58 -8.85 -0.74
N LEU A 187 -7.85 -9.20 0.52
CA LEU A 187 -7.38 -10.47 1.07
C LEU A 187 -8.11 -11.69 0.51
N GLU A 188 -9.27 -11.52 -0.13
CA GLU A 188 -9.98 -12.60 -0.82
C GLU A 188 -9.28 -12.98 -2.13
N GLU A 189 -8.61 -12.01 -2.77
CA GLU A 189 -7.80 -12.24 -3.98
C GLU A 189 -6.39 -12.76 -3.67
N VAL A 190 -5.94 -12.66 -2.41
CA VAL A 190 -4.63 -13.14 -1.98
C VAL A 190 -4.74 -14.56 -1.46
N GLU A 191 -4.02 -15.50 -2.09
CA GLU A 191 -3.93 -16.88 -1.58
C GLU A 191 -3.52 -16.87 -0.10
N ALA A 192 -4.34 -17.51 0.74
CA ALA A 192 -4.06 -17.61 2.16
C ALA A 192 -2.80 -18.44 2.41
N VAL A 193 -1.73 -17.78 2.81
CA VAL A 193 -0.45 -18.39 3.14
C VAL A 193 -0.13 -18.09 4.59
N GLU A 194 0.09 -19.15 5.38
CA GLU A 194 0.57 -19.01 6.75
C GLU A 194 2.09 -18.87 6.77
N LEU A 195 2.65 -17.96 7.58
CA LEU A 195 4.11 -17.80 7.74
C LEU A 195 4.77 -19.13 8.15
N SER A 196 4.12 -19.88 9.03
CA SER A 196 4.58 -21.19 9.51
C SER A 196 4.63 -22.27 8.41
N SER A 197 3.94 -22.07 7.30
CA SER A 197 3.96 -23.01 6.15
C SER A 197 5.11 -22.76 5.17
N LEU A 198 5.83 -21.64 5.33
CA LEU A 198 6.97 -21.34 4.46
C LEU A 198 8.19 -22.19 4.88
N ARG A 199 8.84 -22.83 3.90
CA ARG A 199 9.95 -23.72 4.13
C ARG A 199 11.28 -23.12 3.65
N GLY A 200 12.35 -23.38 4.40
CA GLY A 200 13.70 -22.92 4.06
C GLY A 200 13.95 -21.43 4.30
N VAL A 201 13.05 -20.78 5.06
CA VAL A 201 13.14 -19.33 5.39
C VAL A 201 12.89 -19.07 6.88
N ASN A 202 13.17 -20.05 7.73
CA ASN A 202 12.90 -19.97 9.17
C ASN A 202 13.58 -18.76 9.83
N ASP A 203 14.86 -18.54 9.52
CA ASP A 203 15.63 -17.41 10.08
C ASP A 203 15.02 -16.05 9.68
N ILE A 204 14.49 -15.98 8.44
CA ILE A 204 13.79 -14.79 7.95
C ILE A 204 12.49 -14.59 8.72
N ILE A 205 11.73 -15.65 8.93
CA ILE A 205 10.46 -15.61 9.67
C ILE A 205 10.72 -15.17 11.11
N GLU A 206 11.68 -15.76 11.78
CA GLU A 206 12.06 -15.41 13.16
C GLU A 206 12.50 -13.95 13.26
N SER A 207 13.31 -13.49 12.31
CA SER A 207 13.74 -12.10 12.24
C SER A 207 12.56 -11.14 11.99
N LEU A 208 11.61 -11.48 11.12
CA LEU A 208 10.40 -10.71 10.88
C LEU A 208 9.47 -10.69 12.10
N GLU A 209 9.33 -11.82 12.78
CA GLU A 209 8.55 -11.90 14.02
C GLU A 209 9.09 -10.97 15.09
N ALA A 210 10.41 -11.04 15.35
CA ALA A 210 11.05 -10.24 16.38
C ALA A 210 11.04 -8.73 16.06
N ASN A 211 11.37 -8.37 14.82
CA ASN A 211 11.63 -6.96 14.47
C ASN A 211 10.41 -6.22 13.92
N ILE A 212 9.38 -6.93 13.45
CA ILE A 212 8.24 -6.34 12.76
C ILE A 212 6.93 -6.74 13.41
N ILE A 213 6.66 -8.06 13.52
CA ILE A 213 5.33 -8.55 13.87
C ILE A 213 5.01 -8.29 15.34
N ILE A 214 5.91 -8.67 16.24
CA ILE A 214 5.73 -8.44 17.68
C ILE A 214 5.53 -6.95 17.99
N PRO A 215 6.38 -6.02 17.49
CA PRO A 215 6.15 -4.59 17.71
C PRO A 215 4.84 -4.04 17.10
N LEU A 216 4.26 -4.73 16.11
CA LEU A 216 3.00 -4.34 15.47
C LEU A 216 1.76 -4.95 16.14
N GLU A 217 1.86 -6.18 16.67
CA GLU A 217 0.72 -6.93 17.21
C GLU A 217 0.60 -6.84 18.75
N ARG A 218 1.73 -6.70 19.45
CA ARG A 218 1.81 -6.74 20.91
C ARG A 218 2.05 -5.33 21.48
N ASP A 219 0.97 -4.53 21.55
CA ASP A 219 1.02 -3.18 22.13
C ASP A 219 1.47 -3.16 23.59
N ASP A 220 1.20 -4.24 24.35
CA ASP A 220 1.65 -4.46 25.72
C ASP A 220 3.18 -4.47 25.80
N LEU A 221 3.83 -5.36 25.03
CA LEU A 221 5.30 -5.46 24.99
C LEU A 221 5.94 -4.23 24.33
N ALA A 222 5.31 -3.72 23.27
CA ALA A 222 5.81 -2.53 22.60
C ALA A 222 5.89 -1.31 23.52
N THR A 223 4.93 -1.18 24.43
CA THR A 223 4.89 -0.09 25.42
C THR A 223 5.83 -0.35 26.60
N GLU A 224 5.83 -1.59 27.11
CA GLU A 224 6.67 -1.96 28.27
C GLU A 224 8.14 -1.82 27.99
N PHE A 225 8.61 -2.21 26.79
CA PHE A 225 10.03 -2.22 26.40
C PHE A 225 10.42 -1.06 25.47
N ASP A 226 9.52 -0.13 25.16
CA ASP A 226 9.67 0.94 24.13
C ASP A 226 10.19 0.41 22.79
N ILE A 227 9.74 -0.77 22.37
CA ILE A 227 10.12 -1.36 21.09
C ILE A 227 9.22 -0.86 19.97
N LYS A 228 9.83 -0.62 18.81
CA LYS A 228 9.17 -0.13 17.60
C LYS A 228 9.55 -1.04 16.43
N PRO A 229 8.65 -1.22 15.45
CA PRO A 229 9.03 -1.96 14.25
C PRO A 229 10.19 -1.25 13.55
N LYS A 230 11.07 -2.03 12.94
CA LYS A 230 12.12 -1.48 12.07
C LYS A 230 11.48 -0.65 10.95
N ARG A 231 12.12 0.48 10.61
CA ARG A 231 11.55 1.44 9.63
C ARG A 231 11.62 0.92 8.21
N GLY A 232 12.75 0.33 7.85
CA GLY A 232 13.00 -0.20 6.53
C GLY A 232 13.54 -1.63 6.59
N VAL A 233 12.97 -2.49 5.76
CA VAL A 233 13.39 -3.88 5.56
C VAL A 233 13.66 -4.10 4.08
N LEU A 234 14.80 -4.67 3.73
CA LEU A 234 15.10 -5.14 2.39
C LEU A 234 15.12 -6.67 2.39
N LEU A 235 14.27 -7.27 1.58
CA LEU A 235 14.24 -8.69 1.32
C LEU A 235 14.83 -8.96 -0.06
N ALA A 236 16.07 -9.37 -0.11
CA ALA A 236 16.83 -9.59 -1.34
C ALA A 236 16.95 -11.08 -1.66
N GLY A 237 17.18 -11.41 -2.92
CA GLY A 237 17.51 -12.77 -3.33
C GLY A 237 17.02 -13.14 -4.72
N PRO A 238 17.42 -14.31 -5.23
CA PRO A 238 17.08 -14.75 -6.57
C PRO A 238 15.56 -14.84 -6.83
N PRO A 239 15.12 -14.77 -8.08
CA PRO A 239 13.71 -14.95 -8.41
C PRO A 239 13.22 -16.34 -8.00
N GLY A 240 11.96 -16.46 -7.57
CA GLY A 240 11.35 -17.73 -7.19
C GLY A 240 11.73 -18.26 -5.80
N THR A 241 12.48 -17.52 -4.99
CA THR A 241 12.88 -17.91 -3.62
C THR A 241 11.85 -17.55 -2.54
N GLY A 242 10.66 -17.04 -2.93
CA GLY A 242 9.53 -16.86 -2.02
C GLY A 242 9.36 -15.44 -1.46
N LYS A 243 10.08 -14.42 -1.92
CA LYS A 243 9.96 -13.03 -1.43
C LYS A 243 8.53 -12.51 -1.44
N THR A 244 7.85 -12.57 -2.60
CA THR A 244 6.43 -12.19 -2.73
C THR A 244 5.52 -13.07 -1.87
N THR A 245 5.86 -14.34 -1.68
CA THR A 245 5.09 -15.26 -0.83
C THR A 245 5.18 -14.87 0.65
N ILE A 246 6.36 -14.42 1.11
CA ILE A 246 6.53 -13.85 2.44
C ILE A 246 5.65 -12.60 2.60
N GLY A 247 5.63 -11.72 1.58
CA GLY A 247 4.74 -10.55 1.56
C GLY A 247 3.27 -10.92 1.69
N ARG A 248 2.82 -11.94 0.94
CA ARG A 248 1.42 -12.46 1.03
C ARG A 248 1.10 -13.02 2.41
N ALA A 249 2.02 -13.78 3.01
CA ALA A 249 1.85 -14.32 4.35
C ALA A 249 1.77 -13.21 5.42
N LEU A 250 2.58 -12.16 5.28
CA LEU A 250 2.48 -10.97 6.12
C LEU A 250 1.15 -10.23 5.92
N ALA A 251 0.68 -10.09 4.67
CA ALA A 251 -0.61 -9.48 4.37
C ALA A 251 -1.75 -10.23 5.07
N HIS A 252 -1.71 -11.56 4.99
CA HIS A 252 -2.72 -12.42 5.60
C HIS A 252 -2.73 -12.32 7.13
N ARG A 253 -1.54 -12.24 7.76
CA ARG A 253 -1.42 -12.12 9.21
C ARG A 253 -1.79 -10.73 9.71
N LEU A 254 -1.27 -9.67 9.09
CA LEU A 254 -1.42 -8.28 9.55
C LEU A 254 -2.70 -7.59 9.06
N ARG A 255 -3.31 -8.13 7.99
CA ARG A 255 -4.61 -7.68 7.45
C ARG A 255 -4.67 -6.16 7.20
N SER A 256 -5.48 -5.44 7.98
CA SER A 256 -5.68 -4.00 7.85
C SER A 256 -4.43 -3.13 8.05
N LYS A 257 -3.36 -3.72 8.56
CA LYS A 257 -2.06 -3.05 8.79
C LYS A 257 -1.08 -3.25 7.64
N PHE A 258 -1.47 -3.91 6.56
CA PHE A 258 -0.63 -4.20 5.40
C PHE A 258 -1.09 -3.42 4.18
N PHE A 259 -0.17 -2.74 3.52
CA PHE A 259 -0.39 -1.95 2.31
C PHE A 259 0.58 -2.40 1.23
N LEU A 260 0.10 -2.52 -0.01
CA LEU A 260 0.88 -3.03 -1.14
C LEU A 260 1.15 -1.94 -2.17
N ILE A 261 2.38 -1.90 -2.66
CA ILE A 261 2.81 -1.21 -3.87
C ILE A 261 3.53 -2.27 -4.72
N ASP A 262 3.01 -2.57 -5.89
CA ASP A 262 3.54 -3.58 -6.80
C ASP A 262 3.62 -3.07 -8.24
N GLY A 263 3.98 -3.95 -9.18
CA GLY A 263 4.10 -3.63 -10.60
C GLY A 263 2.83 -3.09 -11.27
N THR A 264 1.65 -3.14 -10.61
CA THR A 264 0.42 -2.48 -11.10
C THR A 264 0.49 -0.97 -10.93
N PHE A 265 1.37 -0.49 -10.06
CA PHE A 265 1.74 0.91 -9.93
C PHE A 265 2.75 1.25 -11.05
N ILE A 266 2.26 1.51 -12.26
CA ILE A 266 3.10 1.80 -13.42
C ILE A 266 3.80 3.14 -13.19
N SER A 267 5.13 3.10 -13.08
CA SER A 267 5.95 4.29 -12.98
C SER A 267 5.82 5.15 -14.24
N GLY A 268 5.89 6.48 -14.09
CA GLY A 268 5.71 7.40 -15.23
C GLY A 268 4.26 7.72 -15.61
N SER A 269 3.24 7.06 -15.01
CA SER A 269 1.85 7.49 -15.18
C SER A 269 1.58 8.79 -14.40
N ARG A 270 0.75 9.69 -14.97
CA ARG A 270 0.40 10.96 -14.29
C ARG A 270 -0.15 10.76 -12.87
N ASP A 271 -0.79 9.61 -12.61
CA ASP A 271 -1.41 9.29 -11.34
C ASP A 271 -0.51 8.50 -10.39
N PHE A 272 0.69 8.10 -10.82
CA PHE A 272 1.58 7.23 -10.06
C PHE A 272 1.90 7.81 -8.69
N TYR A 273 2.43 9.04 -8.65
CA TYR A 273 2.77 9.72 -7.39
C TYR A 273 1.57 9.91 -6.48
N ALA A 274 0.42 10.28 -7.03
CA ALA A 274 -0.80 10.47 -6.26
C ALA A 274 -1.32 9.14 -5.66
N LYS A 275 -1.13 8.02 -6.38
CA LYS A 275 -1.47 6.69 -5.85
C LYS A 275 -0.53 6.28 -4.74
N VAL A 276 0.79 6.40 -4.95
CA VAL A 276 1.81 6.11 -3.94
C VAL A 276 1.59 6.95 -2.69
N GLN A 277 1.39 8.26 -2.84
CA GLN A 277 1.12 9.16 -1.73
C GLN A 277 -0.12 8.74 -0.93
N ARG A 278 -1.21 8.36 -1.61
CA ARG A 278 -2.43 7.86 -0.94
C ARG A 278 -2.17 6.60 -0.13
N VAL A 279 -1.35 5.66 -0.64
CA VAL A 279 -0.97 4.45 0.09
C VAL A 279 -0.18 4.81 1.35
N PHE A 280 0.81 5.69 1.23
CA PHE A 280 1.60 6.16 2.38
C PHE A 280 0.76 6.89 3.43
N GLU A 281 -0.12 7.77 3.01
CA GLU A 281 -1.05 8.47 3.90
C GLU A 281 -2.00 7.49 4.58
N SER A 282 -2.53 6.51 3.84
CA SER A 282 -3.38 5.46 4.40
C SER A 282 -2.62 4.61 5.42
N ALA A 283 -1.39 4.20 5.14
CA ALA A 283 -0.56 3.46 6.08
C ALA A 283 -0.23 4.28 7.34
N LYS A 284 0.16 5.55 7.20
CA LYS A 284 0.37 6.47 8.34
C LYS A 284 -0.91 6.63 9.15
N ASN A 285 -2.03 6.68 8.47
CA ASN A 285 -3.34 6.81 9.08
C ASN A 285 -3.75 5.55 9.86
N ASN A 286 -3.32 4.38 9.45
CA ASN A 286 -3.57 3.10 10.09
C ASN A 286 -2.37 2.55 10.86
N ALA A 287 -1.39 3.39 11.20
CA ALA A 287 -0.23 2.99 11.98
C ALA A 287 -0.64 2.40 13.36
N PRO A 288 -0.02 1.30 13.79
CA PRO A 288 1.16 0.66 13.21
C PRO A 288 0.84 -0.16 11.94
N ALA A 289 1.65 0.01 10.87
CA ALA A 289 1.39 -0.57 9.56
C ALA A 289 2.66 -0.93 8.80
N ILE A 290 2.53 -1.82 7.80
CA ILE A 290 3.59 -2.14 6.83
C ILE A 290 3.18 -1.63 5.45
N ILE A 291 4.11 -1.01 4.75
CA ILE A 291 4.04 -0.77 3.31
C ILE A 291 4.99 -1.75 2.64
N PHE A 292 4.43 -2.69 1.89
CA PHE A 292 5.20 -3.69 1.15
C PHE A 292 5.34 -3.24 -0.30
N ILE A 293 6.58 -3.10 -0.75
CA ILE A 293 6.94 -2.69 -2.13
C ILE A 293 7.54 -3.91 -2.81
N ASP A 294 6.74 -4.56 -3.66
CA ASP A 294 7.19 -5.75 -4.38
C ASP A 294 7.93 -5.37 -5.66
N ASP A 295 8.97 -6.16 -6.01
CA ASP A 295 9.81 -5.96 -7.18
C ASP A 295 10.32 -4.51 -7.32
N SER A 296 10.94 -4.00 -6.24
CA SER A 296 11.41 -2.61 -6.17
C SER A 296 12.47 -2.28 -7.24
N ASP A 297 13.22 -3.25 -7.73
CA ASP A 297 14.13 -3.15 -8.86
C ASP A 297 13.41 -2.68 -10.13
N VAL A 298 12.25 -3.25 -10.46
CA VAL A 298 11.43 -2.82 -11.60
C VAL A 298 10.95 -1.37 -11.43
N ILE A 299 10.60 -0.99 -10.22
CA ILE A 299 10.14 0.37 -9.92
C ILE A 299 11.28 1.39 -10.08
N PHE A 300 12.52 1.01 -9.77
CA PHE A 300 13.70 1.90 -9.85
C PHE A 300 14.47 1.82 -11.17
N GLU A 301 14.14 0.88 -12.09
CA GLU A 301 14.80 0.75 -13.40
C GLU A 301 14.70 2.01 -14.26
N ASN A 302 13.63 2.77 -14.16
CA ASN A 302 13.46 4.02 -14.88
C ASN A 302 14.26 5.14 -14.22
N LYS A 303 15.49 5.39 -14.71
CA LYS A 303 16.38 6.45 -14.21
C LYS A 303 15.80 7.86 -14.24
N ASP A 304 14.70 8.07 -14.96
CA ASP A 304 13.98 9.35 -15.01
C ASP A 304 13.03 9.58 -13.83
N ASP A 305 12.77 8.54 -13.01
CA ASP A 305 11.89 8.62 -11.83
C ASP A 305 12.63 9.04 -10.54
N PHE A 306 13.50 10.07 -10.64
CA PHE A 306 14.09 10.70 -9.44
C PHE A 306 13.05 11.16 -8.41
N GLY A 307 11.80 11.33 -8.83
CA GLY A 307 10.71 11.77 -7.98
C GLY A 307 10.31 10.73 -6.93
N LEU A 308 10.08 9.46 -7.32
CA LEU A 308 9.71 8.39 -6.37
C LEU A 308 10.84 8.14 -5.37
N TYR A 309 12.05 8.03 -5.86
CA TYR A 309 13.23 7.85 -5.02
C TYR A 309 13.35 8.93 -3.95
N ARG A 310 13.26 10.21 -4.34
CA ARG A 310 13.26 11.34 -3.39
C ARG A 310 12.08 11.29 -2.43
N TYR A 311 10.90 10.91 -2.92
CA TYR A 311 9.72 10.76 -2.09
C TYR A 311 9.91 9.67 -1.03
N LEU A 312 10.44 8.49 -1.40
CA LEU A 312 10.75 7.41 -0.47
C LEU A 312 11.80 7.83 0.55
N LEU A 313 12.87 8.53 0.13
CA LEU A 313 13.86 9.10 1.05
C LEU A 313 13.20 10.05 2.07
N THR A 314 12.38 10.98 1.59
CA THR A 314 11.65 11.93 2.45
C THR A 314 10.71 11.19 3.41
N MET A 315 10.09 10.11 2.95
CA MET A 315 9.19 9.32 3.79
C MET A 315 9.95 8.54 4.86
N LEU A 316 11.07 7.89 4.51
CA LEU A 316 11.91 7.17 5.45
C LEU A 316 12.54 8.13 6.49
N ASP A 317 13.05 9.29 6.05
CA ASP A 317 13.57 10.33 6.93
C ASP A 317 12.46 10.98 7.78
N GLY A 318 11.28 11.22 7.18
CA GLY A 318 10.13 11.80 7.86
C GLY A 318 9.43 10.87 8.87
N LEU A 319 9.77 9.57 8.89
CA LEU A 319 9.30 8.63 9.90
C LEU A 319 9.92 8.86 11.29
N GLU A 320 10.87 9.79 11.41
CA GLU A 320 11.43 10.20 12.72
C GLU A 320 10.46 11.00 13.59
N SER A 321 9.41 11.60 13.00
CA SER A 321 8.40 12.32 13.78
C SER A 321 7.58 11.34 14.64
N GLU A 322 7.19 11.75 15.86
CA GLU A 322 6.49 10.86 16.82
C GLU A 322 5.20 10.25 16.29
N SER A 323 4.49 10.95 15.42
CA SER A 323 3.25 10.46 14.79
C SER A 323 3.47 9.38 13.73
N ASN A 324 4.69 9.23 13.19
CA ASN A 324 5.02 8.34 12.07
C ASN A 324 5.89 7.14 12.45
N LYS A 325 6.29 7.03 13.72
CA LYS A 325 7.29 6.05 14.21
C LYS A 325 6.88 4.56 14.10
N ARG A 326 5.67 4.25 13.61
CA ARG A 326 5.13 2.89 13.60
C ARG A 326 4.73 2.41 12.19
N VAL A 327 5.36 2.95 11.14
CA VAL A 327 5.20 2.46 9.77
C VAL A 327 6.51 1.85 9.32
N CYS A 328 6.46 0.58 8.91
CA CYS A 328 7.58 -0.14 8.32
C CYS A 328 7.45 -0.13 6.80
N ILE A 329 8.54 0.17 6.08
CA ILE A 329 8.63 0.01 4.63
C ILE A 329 9.44 -1.25 4.36
N MET A 330 8.82 -2.26 3.74
CA MET A 330 9.48 -3.50 3.37
C MET A 330 9.55 -3.59 1.85
N MET A 331 10.75 -3.73 1.31
CA MET A 331 11.00 -3.80 -0.13
C MET A 331 11.53 -5.17 -0.50
N THR A 332 11.12 -5.70 -1.66
CA THR A 332 11.76 -6.87 -2.27
C THR A 332 12.59 -6.46 -3.47
N THR A 333 13.70 -7.16 -3.70
CA THR A 333 14.54 -6.98 -4.88
C THR A 333 15.16 -8.30 -5.31
N MET A 334 15.41 -8.45 -6.60
CA MET A 334 16.20 -9.55 -7.14
C MET A 334 17.68 -9.17 -7.21
N ASP A 335 17.96 -7.89 -7.45
CA ASP A 335 19.31 -7.34 -7.54
C ASP A 335 19.46 -6.11 -6.62
N VAL A 336 20.28 -6.27 -5.59
CA VAL A 336 20.56 -5.20 -4.64
C VAL A 336 21.24 -4.00 -5.29
N SER A 337 22.00 -4.23 -6.37
CA SER A 337 22.69 -3.15 -7.09
C SER A 337 21.72 -2.17 -7.78
N SER A 338 20.48 -2.60 -8.03
CA SER A 338 19.39 -1.77 -8.56
C SER A 338 18.78 -0.84 -7.53
N VAL A 339 18.94 -1.15 -6.22
CA VAL A 339 18.43 -0.32 -5.13
C VAL A 339 19.34 0.87 -4.91
N PRO A 340 18.82 2.12 -4.96
CA PRO A 340 19.67 3.30 -4.78
C PRO A 340 20.43 3.27 -3.45
N PRO A 341 21.76 3.48 -3.45
CA PRO A 341 22.61 3.36 -2.24
C PRO A 341 22.15 4.22 -1.06
N ALA A 342 21.51 5.35 -1.32
CA ALA A 342 21.02 6.21 -0.25
C ALA A 342 19.81 5.63 0.51
N LEU A 343 19.06 4.67 -0.07
CA LEU A 343 18.02 3.94 0.66
C LEU A 343 18.61 2.90 1.62
N VAL A 344 19.75 2.30 1.25
CA VAL A 344 20.40 1.23 2.03
C VAL A 344 21.24 1.79 3.20
N ARG A 345 21.42 3.11 3.27
CA ARG A 345 22.20 3.73 4.36
C ARG A 345 21.53 3.55 5.72
N SER A 346 22.40 3.51 6.76
CA SER A 346 21.99 3.43 8.16
C SER A 346 20.89 4.43 8.52
N GLY A 347 19.90 3.98 9.28
CA GLY A 347 18.73 4.78 9.70
C GLY A 347 17.56 4.75 8.75
N ARG A 348 17.65 4.09 7.58
CA ARG A 348 16.56 3.92 6.62
C ARG A 348 16.20 2.46 6.45
N ILE A 349 17.00 1.66 5.74
CA ILE A 349 16.86 0.20 5.74
C ILE A 349 17.70 -0.33 6.90
N GLU A 350 17.03 -0.76 7.94
CA GLU A 350 17.63 -1.20 9.20
C GLU A 350 17.78 -2.71 9.29
N LEU A 351 17.04 -3.44 8.44
CA LEU A 351 17.03 -4.89 8.40
C LEU A 351 17.20 -5.38 6.96
N TRP A 352 18.23 -6.16 6.76
CA TRP A 352 18.52 -6.80 5.48
C TRP A 352 18.35 -8.30 5.63
N LEU A 353 17.48 -8.89 4.84
CA LEU A 353 17.18 -10.31 4.85
C LEU A 353 17.41 -10.88 3.45
N GLU A 354 18.11 -12.03 3.37
CA GLU A 354 18.43 -12.66 2.11
C GLU A 354 17.70 -14.01 1.97
N THR A 355 16.91 -14.15 0.91
CA THR A 355 16.32 -15.44 0.54
C THR A 355 17.28 -16.16 -0.37
N ASN A 356 17.56 -17.43 -0.02
CA ASN A 356 18.45 -18.29 -0.76
C ASN A 356 17.69 -19.44 -1.44
N PHE A 357 18.38 -20.19 -2.27
CA PHE A 357 17.86 -21.46 -2.76
C PHE A 357 17.59 -22.40 -1.58
N PRO A 358 16.48 -23.15 -1.58
CA PRO A 358 16.16 -24.06 -0.52
C PRO A 358 17.21 -25.19 -0.45
N ASP A 359 17.67 -25.53 0.75
CA ASP A 359 18.49 -26.69 0.99
C ASP A 359 17.71 -28.00 0.76
N GLU A 360 18.36 -29.12 0.82
CA GLU A 360 17.72 -30.44 0.56
C GLU A 360 16.55 -30.72 1.49
N SER A 361 16.67 -30.37 2.78
CA SER A 361 15.60 -30.54 3.77
C SER A 361 14.37 -29.64 3.41
N ALA A 362 14.61 -28.40 3.08
CA ALA A 362 13.54 -27.49 2.64
C ALA A 362 12.90 -27.95 1.33
N ARG A 363 13.70 -28.43 0.35
CA ARG A 363 13.16 -28.98 -0.90
C ARG A 363 12.26 -30.17 -0.63
N PHE A 364 12.70 -31.08 0.25
CA PHE A 364 11.88 -32.24 0.65
C PHE A 364 10.57 -31.81 1.30
N GLU A 365 10.60 -30.85 2.22
CA GLU A 365 9.39 -30.35 2.87
C GLU A 365 8.45 -29.66 1.88
N ILE A 366 8.97 -28.83 0.97
CA ILE A 366 8.18 -28.19 -0.09
C ILE A 366 7.49 -29.23 -0.98
N LEU A 367 8.22 -30.24 -1.44
CA LEU A 367 7.67 -31.29 -2.27
C LEU A 367 6.60 -32.09 -1.52
N ARG A 368 6.86 -32.45 -0.27
CA ARG A 368 5.92 -33.16 0.59
C ARG A 368 4.64 -32.35 0.82
N ASP A 369 4.75 -31.06 1.10
CA ASP A 369 3.60 -30.19 1.35
C ASP A 369 2.71 -30.04 0.09
N HIS A 370 3.27 -30.19 -1.10
CA HIS A 370 2.52 -30.19 -2.35
C HIS A 370 1.99 -31.57 -2.80
N THR A 371 2.37 -32.66 -2.13
CA THR A 371 1.95 -34.02 -2.48
C THR A 371 0.43 -34.22 -2.44
N HIS A 372 -0.27 -33.51 -1.54
CA HIS A 372 -1.74 -33.57 -1.47
C HIS A 372 -2.45 -33.06 -2.74
N ARG A 373 -1.78 -32.24 -3.56
CA ARG A 373 -2.28 -31.75 -4.85
C ARG A 373 -2.14 -32.76 -5.98
N LEU A 374 -1.46 -33.87 -5.72
CA LEU A 374 -1.26 -34.93 -6.72
C LEU A 374 -2.46 -35.91 -6.78
N PRO A 375 -2.80 -36.45 -7.97
CA PRO A 375 -3.69 -37.57 -8.11
C PRO A 375 -3.19 -38.75 -7.27
N SER A 376 -4.10 -39.64 -6.83
CA SER A 376 -3.78 -40.80 -5.99
C SER A 376 -2.61 -41.66 -6.53
N GLU A 377 -2.58 -41.78 -7.85
CA GLU A 377 -1.59 -42.61 -8.59
C GLU A 377 -0.18 -42.00 -8.54
N LEU A 378 -0.06 -40.68 -8.40
CA LEU A 378 1.23 -39.97 -8.33
C LEU A 378 1.67 -39.66 -6.90
N ARG A 379 0.81 -39.84 -5.89
CA ARG A 379 1.13 -39.50 -4.49
C ARG A 379 2.25 -40.29 -3.88
N GLN A 380 2.54 -41.50 -4.43
CA GLN A 380 3.58 -42.38 -3.93
C GLN A 380 4.95 -42.15 -4.59
N PHE A 381 5.19 -40.98 -5.18
CA PHE A 381 6.50 -40.64 -5.70
C PHE A 381 7.53 -40.49 -4.57
N ASP A 382 8.78 -40.78 -4.87
CA ASP A 382 9.87 -40.63 -3.93
C ASP A 382 10.26 -39.15 -3.79
N ALA A 383 9.63 -38.46 -2.82
CA ALA A 383 9.88 -37.05 -2.55
C ALA A 383 11.32 -36.79 -2.03
N ARG A 384 11.95 -37.78 -1.37
CA ARG A 384 13.30 -37.64 -0.87
C ARG A 384 14.30 -37.66 -2.03
N ARG A 385 14.18 -38.66 -2.91
CA ARG A 385 14.97 -38.72 -4.15
C ARG A 385 14.79 -37.47 -5.01
N ALA A 386 13.54 -36.97 -5.13
CA ALA A 386 13.26 -35.73 -5.86
C ALA A 386 13.92 -34.52 -5.23
N ALA A 387 14.01 -34.46 -3.89
CA ALA A 387 14.72 -33.40 -3.18
C ALA A 387 16.24 -33.43 -3.40
N GLU A 388 16.83 -34.63 -3.36
CA GLU A 388 18.26 -34.85 -3.67
C GLU A 388 18.57 -34.41 -5.11
N GLU A 389 17.78 -34.88 -6.07
CA GLU A 389 17.99 -34.60 -7.50
C GLU A 389 17.60 -33.18 -7.93
N SER A 390 16.86 -32.41 -7.12
CA SER A 390 16.41 -31.06 -7.45
C SER A 390 17.34 -29.94 -6.95
N ASP A 391 18.62 -30.23 -6.76
CA ASP A 391 19.57 -29.20 -6.35
C ASP A 391 19.60 -28.01 -7.31
N GLY A 392 19.69 -26.80 -6.74
CA GLY A 392 19.66 -25.53 -7.47
C GLY A 392 18.27 -25.10 -7.96
N LEU A 393 17.20 -25.86 -7.70
CA LEU A 393 15.83 -25.43 -8.01
C LEU A 393 15.26 -24.54 -6.90
N THR A 394 14.48 -23.53 -7.30
CA THR A 394 13.78 -22.62 -6.39
C THR A 394 12.49 -23.23 -5.86
N GLY A 395 11.89 -22.63 -4.83
CA GLY A 395 10.57 -23.02 -4.35
C GLY A 395 9.49 -22.96 -5.44
N ALA A 396 9.57 -21.98 -6.33
CA ALA A 396 8.68 -21.86 -7.50
C ALA A 396 8.90 -22.99 -8.50
N ASP A 397 10.16 -23.40 -8.75
CA ASP A 397 10.49 -24.50 -9.63
C ASP A 397 9.98 -25.84 -9.08
N LEU A 398 10.08 -26.05 -7.75
CA LEU A 398 9.57 -27.24 -7.10
C LEU A 398 8.05 -27.35 -7.17
N LYS A 399 7.34 -26.22 -6.99
CA LYS A 399 5.89 -26.17 -7.22
C LYS A 399 5.54 -26.49 -8.67
N ARG A 400 6.28 -25.93 -9.62
CA ARG A 400 6.12 -26.20 -11.05
C ARG A 400 6.42 -27.66 -11.38
N LEU A 401 7.43 -28.26 -10.77
CA LEU A 401 7.77 -29.69 -10.93
C LEU A 401 6.55 -30.58 -10.66
N ILE A 402 5.83 -30.32 -9.57
CA ILE A 402 4.60 -31.04 -9.21
C ILE A 402 3.50 -30.84 -10.26
N GLU A 403 3.30 -29.62 -10.72
CA GLU A 403 2.27 -29.31 -11.73
C GLU A 403 2.61 -29.93 -13.10
N ASP A 404 3.87 -29.81 -13.56
CA ASP A 404 4.31 -30.37 -14.84
C ASP A 404 4.24 -31.94 -14.83
N ALA A 405 4.57 -32.58 -13.73
CA ALA A 405 4.41 -34.02 -13.58
C ALA A 405 2.94 -34.48 -13.69
N LYS A 406 2.00 -33.70 -13.09
CA LYS A 406 0.56 -33.96 -13.27
C LYS A 406 0.12 -33.82 -14.71
N ILE A 407 0.59 -32.74 -15.38
CA ILE A 407 0.24 -32.50 -16.80
C ILE A 407 0.73 -33.62 -17.68
N LEU A 408 1.97 -34.09 -17.48
CA LEU A 408 2.52 -35.22 -18.25
C LEU A 408 1.74 -36.52 -18.04
N TYR A 409 1.36 -36.81 -16.81
CA TYR A 409 0.53 -37.95 -16.48
C TYR A 409 -0.87 -37.85 -17.10
N ALA A 410 -1.50 -36.72 -16.99
CA ALA A 410 -2.81 -36.46 -17.59
C ALA A 410 -2.78 -36.57 -19.12
N PHE A 411 -1.70 -36.09 -19.76
CA PHE A 411 -1.50 -36.23 -21.20
C PHE A 411 -1.43 -37.69 -21.66
N ASP A 412 -0.66 -38.54 -20.96
CA ASP A 412 -0.58 -39.97 -21.30
C ASP A 412 -1.93 -40.66 -21.13
N ARG A 413 -2.68 -40.36 -20.07
CA ARG A 413 -4.06 -40.85 -19.90
C ARG A 413 -5.00 -40.38 -21.02
N ALA A 414 -4.93 -39.12 -21.40
CA ALA A 414 -5.78 -38.57 -22.49
C ALA A 414 -5.47 -39.23 -23.85
N LYS A 415 -4.23 -39.66 -24.06
CA LYS A 415 -3.80 -40.36 -25.27
C LYS A 415 -3.96 -41.88 -25.17
N SER A 416 -4.58 -42.43 -24.10
CA SER A 416 -4.74 -43.86 -23.85
C SER A 416 -3.41 -44.61 -23.89
N ARG A 417 -2.32 -43.97 -23.49
CA ARG A 417 -1.01 -44.60 -23.34
C ARG A 417 -0.94 -45.32 -22.01
N THR A 418 -0.19 -46.42 -21.96
CA THR A 418 0.11 -47.09 -20.69
C THR A 418 0.91 -46.13 -19.80
N PRO A 419 0.44 -45.80 -18.58
CA PRO A 419 1.21 -44.97 -17.68
C PRO A 419 2.58 -45.57 -17.42
N GLY A 420 3.61 -44.73 -17.47
CA GLY A 420 4.97 -45.11 -17.09
C GLY A 420 5.12 -45.23 -15.57
N GLU A 421 6.33 -45.56 -15.13
CA GLU A 421 6.68 -45.50 -13.72
C GLU A 421 6.42 -44.10 -13.14
N THR A 422 5.83 -44.01 -11.96
CA THR A 422 5.41 -42.74 -11.32
C THR A 422 6.55 -41.71 -11.28
N TYR A 423 7.74 -42.13 -10.90
CA TYR A 423 8.88 -41.24 -10.77
C TYR A 423 9.35 -40.67 -12.13
N SER A 424 9.16 -41.40 -13.22
CA SER A 424 9.58 -40.95 -14.56
C SER A 424 8.91 -39.65 -15.02
N TYR A 425 7.72 -39.32 -14.50
CA TYR A 425 7.04 -38.06 -14.80
C TYR A 425 7.74 -36.87 -14.13
N PHE A 426 8.25 -37.09 -12.92
CA PHE A 426 9.01 -36.08 -12.17
C PHE A 426 10.39 -35.85 -12.78
N GLU A 427 11.09 -36.91 -13.20
CA GLU A 427 12.36 -36.80 -13.92
C GLU A 427 12.21 -36.01 -15.21
N LYS A 428 11.18 -36.28 -16.03
CA LYS A 428 10.91 -35.54 -17.26
C LYS A 428 10.57 -34.09 -17.00
N ALA A 429 9.75 -33.80 -15.98
CA ALA A 429 9.41 -32.46 -15.58
C ALA A 429 10.66 -31.70 -15.11
N MET A 430 11.50 -32.31 -14.28
CA MET A 430 12.75 -31.71 -13.79
C MET A 430 13.72 -31.41 -14.93
N ALA A 431 13.90 -32.35 -15.88
CA ALA A 431 14.70 -32.12 -17.07
C ALA A 431 14.19 -30.97 -17.91
N THR A 432 12.86 -30.82 -18.05
CA THR A 432 12.24 -29.73 -18.77
C THR A 432 12.49 -28.38 -18.06
N ILE A 433 12.37 -28.31 -16.74
CA ILE A 433 12.62 -27.09 -15.95
C ILE A 433 14.07 -26.65 -16.12
N ARG A 434 15.04 -27.57 -16.00
CA ARG A 434 16.48 -27.31 -16.19
C ARG A 434 16.79 -26.79 -17.60
N SER A 435 16.28 -27.49 -18.63
CA SER A 435 16.47 -27.08 -20.01
C SER A 435 15.90 -25.68 -20.31
N ASN A 436 14.74 -25.37 -19.74
CA ASN A 436 14.15 -24.03 -19.91
C ASN A 436 14.97 -22.95 -19.21
N ARG A 437 15.51 -23.25 -18.03
CA ARG A 437 16.39 -22.34 -17.30
C ARG A 437 17.68 -22.04 -18.06
N GLU A 438 18.34 -23.07 -18.55
CA GLU A 438 19.54 -22.91 -19.38
C GLU A 438 19.27 -22.05 -20.63
N LYS A 439 18.13 -22.27 -21.31
CA LYS A 439 17.72 -21.46 -22.45
C LYS A 439 17.49 -19.99 -22.07
N TYR A 440 16.88 -19.76 -20.93
CA TYR A 440 16.66 -18.40 -20.43
C TYR A 440 17.97 -17.70 -20.11
N GLU A 441 18.87 -18.35 -19.37
CA GLU A 441 20.20 -17.79 -19.04
C GLU A 441 21.01 -17.46 -20.31
N GLN A 442 20.98 -18.36 -21.30
CA GLN A 442 21.61 -18.11 -22.60
C GLN A 442 20.98 -16.93 -23.35
N ALA A 443 19.66 -16.78 -23.29
CA ALA A 443 18.95 -15.67 -23.92
C ALA A 443 19.28 -14.35 -23.23
N GLU A 444 19.36 -14.34 -21.92
CA GLU A 444 19.73 -13.17 -21.11
C GLU A 444 21.18 -12.74 -21.37
N HIS A 445 22.11 -13.68 -21.41
CA HIS A 445 23.51 -13.41 -21.79
C HIS A 445 23.62 -12.82 -23.20
N ARG A 446 22.83 -13.32 -24.16
CA ARG A 446 22.80 -12.75 -25.54
C ARG A 446 22.22 -11.33 -25.55
N ALA A 447 21.20 -11.07 -24.72
CA ALA A 447 20.61 -9.73 -24.62
C ALA A 447 21.59 -8.73 -24.00
N LYS A 448 22.25 -9.10 -22.89
CA LYS A 448 23.29 -8.27 -22.25
C LYS A 448 24.47 -8.00 -23.19
N ALA A 449 24.94 -9.00 -23.92
CA ALA A 449 26.00 -8.85 -24.92
C ALA A 449 25.62 -7.90 -26.07
N LYS A 450 24.35 -7.91 -26.51
CA LYS A 450 23.86 -6.95 -27.54
C LYS A 450 23.81 -5.53 -27.03
N VAL A 451 23.41 -5.32 -25.78
CA VAL A 451 23.37 -3.99 -25.15
C VAL A 451 24.79 -3.43 -25.00
N HIS A 452 25.76 -4.25 -24.56
CA HIS A 452 27.16 -3.87 -24.50
C HIS A 452 27.76 -3.57 -25.89
N ALA A 453 27.42 -4.33 -26.92
CA ALA A 453 27.88 -4.09 -28.27
C ALA A 453 27.29 -2.82 -28.90
N ALA A 454 26.09 -2.43 -28.50
CA ALA A 454 25.41 -1.22 -28.99
C ALA A 454 25.91 0.08 -28.32
N ASN A 455 26.62 0.01 -27.22
CA ASN A 455 27.16 1.17 -26.50
C ASN A 455 28.64 0.97 -26.09
N PRO A 456 29.57 1.11 -27.04
CA PRO A 456 31.01 0.91 -26.77
C PRO A 456 31.62 1.90 -25.80
N PHE A 457 30.96 3.04 -25.50
CA PHE A 457 31.42 4.02 -24.53
C PHE A 457 31.11 3.63 -23.05
N ALA A 458 30.11 2.80 -22.82
CA ALA A 458 29.82 2.29 -21.45
C ALA A 458 30.96 1.42 -20.92
N PHE A 459 31.61 0.62 -21.78
CA PHE A 459 32.77 -0.21 -21.45
C PHE A 459 34.00 0.61 -21.03
N MET A 460 34.21 1.78 -21.63
CA MET A 460 35.29 2.68 -21.22
C MET A 460 35.01 3.32 -19.85
N ALA A 461 33.77 3.67 -19.55
CA ALA A 461 33.39 4.27 -18.27
C ALA A 461 33.57 3.31 -17.07
N GLU A 462 33.19 2.03 -17.23
CA GLU A 462 33.42 0.99 -16.20
C GLU A 462 34.91 0.71 -15.98
N ARG A 463 35.71 0.71 -17.03
CA ARG A 463 37.15 0.49 -16.94
C ARG A 463 37.88 1.66 -16.27
N TYR A 464 37.42 2.89 -16.47
CA TYR A 464 37.92 4.06 -15.77
C TYR A 464 37.49 4.13 -14.30
N ALA A 465 36.28 3.64 -13.99
CA ALA A 465 35.81 3.56 -12.61
C ALA A 465 36.58 2.51 -11.78
N HIS A 466 36.98 1.39 -12.39
CA HIS A 466 37.83 0.37 -11.73
C HIS A 466 39.31 0.81 -11.59
N SER A 467 39.84 1.55 -12.57
CA SER A 467 41.23 2.03 -12.47
C SER A 467 41.40 3.19 -11.48
N ALA A 468 40.35 3.93 -11.17
CA ALA A 468 40.33 4.99 -10.17
C ALA A 468 40.20 4.46 -8.71
N ALA A 469 39.83 3.19 -8.53
CA ALA A 469 39.74 2.55 -7.23
C ALA A 469 41.07 1.91 -6.79
N ASP A 470 42.01 1.69 -7.72
CA ASP A 470 43.30 1.05 -7.45
C ASP A 470 44.48 2.05 -7.23
N ASP A 471 44.24 3.37 -7.37
CA ASP A 471 45.29 4.41 -7.28
C ASP A 471 45.35 5.14 -5.93
N ASP A 472 44.71 4.67 -4.87
CA ASP A 472 44.78 5.28 -3.52
C ASP A 472 45.95 4.74 -2.63
N ASP A 473 46.99 4.20 -3.25
CA ASP A 473 48.24 3.87 -2.54
C ASP A 473 49.33 4.92 -2.84
N PHE A 474 49.20 6.12 -2.26
CA PHE A 474 50.30 7.06 -2.16
C PHE A 474 51.04 6.89 -0.82
N PRO A 475 52.34 6.59 -0.80
CA PRO A 475 53.10 6.52 0.41
C PRO A 475 53.34 7.95 0.96
N THR A 476 52.91 8.18 2.17
CA THR A 476 53.31 9.37 2.95
C THR A 476 54.78 9.28 3.29
N THR A 477 55.56 10.13 2.67
CA THR A 477 56.94 10.44 3.10
C THR A 477 57.06 11.92 3.36
N GLY A 478 57.56 12.25 4.58
CA GLY A 478 58.15 13.53 4.96
C GLY A 478 57.39 14.29 6.00
#